data_6387312c1e131b634c2745422c040626
#
_entry.id   6387312c1e131b634c2745422c040626
#
_cell.length_a   1.000
_cell.length_b   1.000
_cell.length_c   1.000
_cell.angle_alpha   90.00
_cell.angle_beta   90.00
_cell.angle_gamma   90.00
#
_symmetry.space_group_name_H-M   'P 1'
#
loop_
_entity.id
_entity.type
_entity.pdbx_description
1 polymer ?
#
loop_
_entity_poly.entity_id
_entity_poly.type
_entity_poly.pdbx_seq_one_letter_code
_entity_poly.pdbx_strand_id
1 'polypeptide(L)'
;MSNTQTSTFTDSALSDKVKQFLTRFKDKQGNYTYVDAIDAMMPKNAKYIVVDYNDLVTEPEIEIIFSENPDRIFDAFGRAIKEALQTRFPEYAEKIKEEVRVRIANFPLERSLRQINAETIGNITSVSGMVVRASEVKPLAKELVFACPDEHITKIIQLKGMDAKIPVICDNPSCKQRDFELKPEASKFIDFQILRLQELPEDLPPGQLPHYVDVTIRQDLVDNSRPGDRIILTGVVRVEQESIAGVQRGHSGLYRLRIEGNNIEFLSGRGSKTDRKIGREEISPEEEKRIKALSQSSDVYQRLIDSFAPHIQGQSLIKEAILLLIVGSNQRVLGDGSKIRGDINVFLVGDPGTAKSEMLKFCARIAPRGLYTSGRGSTAAGLTAAVVRDKTGIMMLEAGAVVLGDQGLVSIDEFDKMKPEDRSALHEVMEQQSASIAKGGIVATLNARTSILAAANPMYGKYDPFKNITENVNLPIPLLTRFDLIF
;
A
#
# COMPACT_ATOMS: atom_id res chain seq x y z
N MET A 1 -33.66 26.78 2.25
CA MET A 1 -34.61 25.95 3.03
C MET A 1 -35.02 24.77 2.13
N SER A 2 -34.24 23.71 2.13
CA SER A 2 -34.54 22.46 1.43
C SER A 2 -34.77 21.40 2.50
N ASN A 3 -35.99 20.92 2.59
CA ASN A 3 -36.40 19.82 3.46
C ASN A 3 -35.58 18.57 3.17
N THR A 4 -34.63 18.28 3.99
CA THR A 4 -33.94 16.98 4.09
C THR A 4 -34.92 16.04 4.80
N GLN A 5 -35.79 15.35 4.06
CA GLN A 5 -36.45 14.16 4.55
C GLN A 5 -35.38 13.08 4.74
N THR A 6 -34.81 13.02 5.92
CA THR A 6 -34.04 11.84 6.39
C THR A 6 -35.01 10.67 6.39
N SER A 7 -34.95 9.83 5.36
CA SER A 7 -35.74 8.61 5.27
C SER A 7 -35.25 7.66 6.38
N THR A 8 -36.04 7.61 7.48
CA THR A 8 -35.84 6.68 8.59
C THR A 8 -36.20 5.26 8.15
N PHE A 9 -35.39 4.67 7.26
CA PHE A 9 -35.52 3.25 6.98
C PHE A 9 -35.15 2.45 8.24
N THR A 10 -36.05 1.53 8.62
CA THR A 10 -35.70 0.51 9.64
C THR A 10 -34.60 -0.39 9.08
N ASP A 11 -33.75 -0.90 9.93
CA ASP A 11 -32.62 -1.76 9.51
C ASP A 11 -33.06 -3.05 8.78
N SER A 12 -34.30 -3.52 9.06
CA SER A 12 -34.88 -4.64 8.30
C SER A 12 -35.29 -4.22 6.89
N ALA A 13 -35.93 -3.07 6.70
CA ALA A 13 -36.32 -2.57 5.40
C ALA A 13 -35.10 -2.29 4.49
N LEU A 14 -34.01 -1.81 5.09
CA LEU A 14 -32.75 -1.62 4.37
C LEU A 14 -32.14 -2.96 3.93
N SER A 15 -32.16 -3.98 4.80
CA SER A 15 -31.68 -5.32 4.47
C SER A 15 -32.51 -5.95 3.33
N ASP A 16 -33.82 -5.75 3.31
CA ASP A 16 -34.70 -6.25 2.26
C ASP A 16 -34.40 -5.57 0.90
N LYS A 17 -34.14 -4.26 0.90
CA LYS A 17 -33.75 -3.53 -0.32
C LYS A 17 -32.39 -3.99 -0.86
N VAL A 18 -31.41 -4.14 0.02
CA VAL A 18 -30.09 -4.68 -0.36
C VAL A 18 -30.23 -6.10 -0.93
N LYS A 19 -31.10 -6.92 -0.34
CA LYS A 19 -31.40 -8.26 -0.85
C LYS A 19 -32.04 -8.23 -2.24
N GLN A 20 -32.98 -7.29 -2.47
CA GLN A 20 -33.56 -7.09 -3.79
C GLN A 20 -32.50 -6.65 -4.81
N PHE A 21 -31.62 -5.72 -4.45
CA PHE A 21 -30.50 -5.31 -5.30
C PHE A 21 -29.63 -6.52 -5.66
N LEU A 22 -29.14 -7.28 -4.71
CA LEU A 22 -28.28 -8.44 -4.94
C LEU A 22 -28.92 -9.52 -5.82
N THR A 23 -30.24 -9.70 -5.73
CA THR A 23 -30.96 -10.75 -6.47
C THR A 23 -31.48 -10.32 -7.84
N ARG A 24 -31.70 -9.00 -8.06
CA ARG A 24 -32.32 -8.48 -9.29
C ARG A 24 -31.34 -7.78 -10.22
N PHE A 25 -30.19 -7.37 -9.73
CA PHE A 25 -29.21 -6.66 -10.54
C PHE A 25 -28.71 -7.54 -11.69
N LYS A 26 -28.73 -6.98 -12.89
CA LYS A 26 -28.21 -7.59 -14.12
C LYS A 26 -27.17 -6.67 -14.75
N ASP A 27 -26.08 -7.25 -15.19
CA ASP A 27 -25.08 -6.55 -15.97
C ASP A 27 -25.60 -6.17 -17.39
N LYS A 28 -24.78 -5.44 -18.14
CA LYS A 28 -25.10 -5.06 -19.54
C LYS A 28 -25.31 -6.25 -20.46
N GLN A 29 -24.90 -7.44 -20.06
CA GLN A 29 -25.01 -8.70 -20.82
C GLN A 29 -26.23 -9.52 -20.36
N GLY A 30 -26.93 -9.06 -19.29
CA GLY A 30 -28.13 -9.73 -18.76
C GLY A 30 -27.86 -10.79 -17.69
N ASN A 31 -26.60 -10.94 -17.21
CA ASN A 31 -26.22 -11.91 -16.18
C ASN A 31 -26.52 -11.37 -14.77
N TYR A 32 -26.85 -12.26 -13.85
CA TYR A 32 -27.07 -11.94 -12.44
C TYR A 32 -25.74 -11.90 -11.66
N THR A 33 -24.95 -10.85 -11.84
CA THR A 33 -23.57 -10.72 -11.36
C THR A 33 -23.40 -11.03 -9.88
N TYR A 34 -24.30 -10.52 -9.03
CA TYR A 34 -24.16 -10.70 -7.58
C TYR A 34 -24.70 -12.04 -7.09
N VAL A 35 -25.67 -12.60 -7.78
CA VAL A 35 -26.14 -13.99 -7.52
C VAL A 35 -25.00 -14.97 -7.83
N ASP A 36 -24.36 -14.81 -8.98
CA ASP A 36 -23.23 -15.64 -9.38
C ASP A 36 -22.03 -15.45 -8.42
N ALA A 37 -21.83 -14.22 -7.91
CA ALA A 37 -20.79 -13.93 -6.91
C ALA A 37 -21.07 -14.64 -5.57
N ILE A 38 -22.34 -14.68 -5.12
CA ILE A 38 -22.75 -15.39 -3.90
C ILE A 38 -22.57 -16.91 -4.10
N ASP A 39 -22.97 -17.44 -5.26
CA ASP A 39 -22.79 -18.86 -5.59
C ASP A 39 -21.31 -19.27 -5.65
N ALA A 40 -20.44 -18.37 -6.11
CA ALA A 40 -19.01 -18.57 -6.15
C ALA A 40 -18.32 -18.51 -4.78
N MET A 41 -18.99 -18.06 -3.72
CA MET A 41 -18.41 -18.01 -2.36
C MET A 41 -18.10 -19.39 -1.82
N MET A 42 -19.01 -20.36 -2.02
CA MET A 42 -18.85 -21.73 -1.51
C MET A 42 -17.62 -22.43 -2.11
N PRO A 43 -17.45 -22.53 -3.44
CA PRO A 43 -16.28 -23.21 -4.02
C PRO A 43 -14.96 -22.50 -3.74
N LYS A 44 -14.97 -21.18 -3.53
CA LYS A 44 -13.78 -20.38 -3.19
C LYS A 44 -13.52 -20.29 -1.69
N ASN A 45 -14.40 -20.80 -0.85
CA ASN A 45 -14.39 -20.62 0.60
C ASN A 45 -14.23 -19.13 1.00
N ALA A 46 -14.88 -18.24 0.24
CA ALA A 46 -14.74 -16.80 0.39
C ALA A 46 -15.76 -16.25 1.39
N LYS A 47 -15.31 -15.41 2.30
CA LYS A 47 -16.14 -14.77 3.34
C LYS A 47 -16.62 -13.37 2.93
N TYR A 48 -16.43 -12.99 1.68
CA TYR A 48 -16.80 -11.66 1.17
C TYR A 48 -17.29 -11.74 -0.28
N ILE A 49 -18.04 -10.72 -0.67
CA ILE A 49 -18.33 -10.41 -2.07
C ILE A 49 -17.81 -9.02 -2.40
N VAL A 50 -17.52 -8.80 -3.68
CA VAL A 50 -17.12 -7.48 -4.19
C VAL A 50 -18.31 -6.89 -4.93
N VAL A 51 -18.70 -5.67 -4.56
CA VAL A 51 -19.77 -4.91 -5.18
C VAL A 51 -19.18 -3.68 -5.84
N ASP A 52 -19.51 -3.44 -7.10
CA ASP A 52 -19.09 -2.23 -7.81
C ASP A 52 -19.93 -1.03 -7.35
N TYR A 53 -19.28 0.08 -6.99
CA TYR A 53 -19.98 1.28 -6.58
C TYR A 53 -20.87 1.86 -7.70
N ASN A 54 -20.42 1.75 -8.97
CA ASN A 54 -21.22 2.22 -10.10
C ASN A 54 -22.57 1.49 -10.20
N ASP A 55 -22.62 0.24 -9.76
CA ASP A 55 -23.86 -0.52 -9.72
C ASP A 55 -24.74 -0.08 -8.54
N LEU A 56 -24.15 0.33 -7.41
CA LEU A 56 -24.90 0.88 -6.27
C LEU A 56 -25.57 2.22 -6.59
N VAL A 57 -24.97 3.05 -7.43
CA VAL A 57 -25.55 4.33 -7.88
C VAL A 57 -26.88 4.13 -8.63
N THR A 58 -27.12 2.94 -9.17
CA THR A 58 -28.42 2.63 -9.81
C THR A 58 -29.58 2.60 -8.82
N GLU A 59 -29.30 2.49 -7.51
CA GLU A 59 -30.28 2.48 -6.41
C GLU A 59 -30.07 3.71 -5.50
N PRO A 60 -30.68 4.86 -5.81
CA PRO A 60 -30.39 6.13 -5.14
C PRO A 60 -30.61 6.12 -3.63
N GLU A 61 -31.53 5.29 -3.14
CA GLU A 61 -31.82 5.19 -1.72
C GLU A 61 -30.67 4.50 -0.94
N ILE A 62 -30.03 3.50 -1.55
CA ILE A 62 -28.87 2.83 -0.97
C ILE A 62 -27.68 3.79 -1.00
N GLU A 63 -27.47 4.54 -2.08
CA GLU A 63 -26.39 5.50 -2.24
C GLU A 63 -26.43 6.62 -1.19
N ILE A 64 -27.60 7.21 -0.95
CA ILE A 64 -27.77 8.28 0.06
C ILE A 64 -27.37 7.76 1.45
N ILE A 65 -27.90 6.60 1.86
CA ILE A 65 -27.58 6.02 3.17
C ILE A 65 -26.09 5.62 3.25
N PHE A 66 -25.52 5.14 2.15
CA PHE A 66 -24.11 4.78 2.06
C PHE A 66 -23.19 5.99 2.28
N SER A 67 -23.58 7.14 1.74
CA SER A 67 -22.84 8.40 1.91
C SER A 67 -22.93 8.94 3.34
N GLU A 68 -24.10 8.81 3.99
CA GLU A 68 -24.35 9.32 5.35
C GLU A 68 -23.80 8.38 6.43
N ASN A 69 -24.02 7.08 6.27
CA ASN A 69 -23.62 6.06 7.26
C ASN A 69 -23.24 4.73 6.60
N PRO A 70 -22.01 4.60 6.14
CA PRO A 70 -21.53 3.39 5.46
C PRO A 70 -21.62 2.12 6.32
N ASP A 71 -21.51 2.24 7.65
CA ASP A 71 -21.60 1.08 8.54
C ASP A 71 -22.95 0.39 8.46
N ARG A 72 -24.06 1.16 8.42
CA ARG A 72 -25.42 0.60 8.31
C ARG A 72 -25.60 -0.20 7.02
N ILE A 73 -24.99 0.28 5.94
CA ILE A 73 -25.03 -0.42 4.64
C ILE A 73 -24.20 -1.69 4.70
N PHE A 74 -23.00 -1.66 5.28
CA PHE A 74 -22.17 -2.87 5.43
C PHE A 74 -22.87 -3.94 6.26
N ASP A 75 -23.54 -3.55 7.34
CA ASP A 75 -24.33 -4.45 8.17
C ASP A 75 -25.56 -5.00 7.43
N ALA A 76 -26.23 -4.18 6.61
CA ALA A 76 -27.36 -4.61 5.79
C ALA A 76 -26.94 -5.61 4.71
N PHE A 77 -25.83 -5.36 4.02
CA PHE A 77 -25.24 -6.31 3.06
C PHE A 77 -24.87 -7.63 3.74
N GLY A 78 -24.19 -7.57 4.89
CA GLY A 78 -23.82 -8.76 5.65
C GLY A 78 -25.02 -9.63 6.01
N ARG A 79 -26.14 -9.02 6.45
CA ARG A 79 -27.39 -9.73 6.74
C ARG A 79 -28.02 -10.32 5.48
N ALA A 80 -28.16 -9.51 4.42
CA ALA A 80 -28.77 -9.95 3.16
C ALA A 80 -28.02 -11.12 2.51
N ILE A 81 -26.68 -11.07 2.49
CA ILE A 81 -25.85 -12.13 1.94
C ILE A 81 -25.95 -13.39 2.79
N LYS A 82 -25.96 -13.27 4.12
CA LYS A 82 -26.13 -14.41 5.03
C LYS A 82 -27.48 -15.10 4.84
N GLU A 83 -28.57 -14.35 4.69
CA GLU A 83 -29.89 -14.90 4.39
C GLU A 83 -29.92 -15.59 3.02
N ALA A 84 -29.30 -14.97 2.00
CA ALA A 84 -29.20 -15.59 0.68
C ALA A 84 -28.41 -16.91 0.72
N LEU A 85 -27.31 -16.97 1.47
CA LEU A 85 -26.52 -18.18 1.69
C LEU A 85 -27.30 -19.25 2.47
N GLN A 86 -28.05 -18.87 3.51
CA GLN A 86 -28.91 -19.79 4.27
C GLN A 86 -29.96 -20.46 3.38
N THR A 87 -30.50 -19.71 2.42
CA THR A 87 -31.51 -20.23 1.49
C THR A 87 -30.90 -21.16 0.45
N ARG A 88 -29.67 -20.89 -0.05
CA ARG A 88 -29.04 -21.59 -1.17
C ARG A 88 -28.06 -22.68 -0.74
N PHE A 89 -27.30 -22.43 0.33
CA PHE A 89 -26.22 -23.30 0.85
C PHE A 89 -26.26 -23.36 2.38
N PRO A 90 -27.25 -24.02 3.00
CA PRO A 90 -27.43 -24.00 4.46
C PRO A 90 -26.22 -24.55 5.22
N GLU A 91 -25.60 -25.61 4.74
CA GLU A 91 -24.40 -26.19 5.39
C GLU A 91 -23.19 -25.24 5.36
N TYR A 92 -23.05 -24.47 4.28
CA TYR A 92 -21.99 -23.47 4.18
C TYR A 92 -22.28 -22.25 5.04
N ALA A 93 -23.53 -21.80 5.11
CA ALA A 93 -23.97 -20.72 5.98
C ALA A 93 -23.77 -21.02 7.46
N GLU A 94 -23.95 -22.29 7.90
CA GLU A 94 -23.64 -22.73 9.25
C GLU A 94 -22.12 -22.78 9.53
N LYS A 95 -21.34 -23.14 8.53
CA LYS A 95 -19.87 -23.14 8.61
C LYS A 95 -19.30 -21.74 8.73
N ILE A 96 -19.87 -20.77 7.98
CA ILE A 96 -19.55 -19.34 8.11
C ILE A 96 -20.38 -18.77 9.26
N LYS A 97 -20.10 -19.17 10.52
CA LYS A 97 -20.68 -18.53 11.72
C LYS A 97 -20.31 -17.04 11.85
N GLU A 98 -19.30 -16.60 11.10
CA GLU A 98 -18.77 -15.25 11.07
C GLU A 98 -19.55 -14.34 10.12
N GLU A 99 -19.37 -13.03 10.28
CA GLU A 99 -19.98 -12.00 9.42
C GLU A 99 -19.42 -12.12 8.00
N VAL A 100 -20.32 -12.25 7.06
CA VAL A 100 -20.00 -12.07 5.64
C VAL A 100 -19.81 -10.58 5.39
N ARG A 101 -18.83 -10.22 4.60
CA ARG A 101 -18.50 -8.82 4.31
C ARG A 101 -18.79 -8.47 2.86
N VAL A 102 -19.06 -7.19 2.66
CA VAL A 102 -19.04 -6.59 1.33
C VAL A 102 -17.81 -5.72 1.18
N ARG A 103 -17.14 -5.83 0.06
CA ARG A 103 -16.06 -4.95 -0.39
C ARG A 103 -16.57 -4.07 -1.51
N ILE A 104 -16.30 -2.79 -1.42
CA ILE A 104 -16.72 -1.83 -2.44
C ILE A 104 -15.55 -1.56 -3.37
N ALA A 105 -15.73 -1.93 -4.63
CA ALA A 105 -14.78 -1.61 -5.69
C ALA A 105 -15.23 -0.35 -6.46
N ASN A 106 -14.28 0.26 -7.16
CA ASN A 106 -14.56 1.38 -8.07
C ASN A 106 -15.21 2.59 -7.40
N PHE A 107 -14.88 2.88 -6.12
CA PHE A 107 -15.40 4.08 -5.46
C PHE A 107 -14.83 5.34 -6.14
N PRO A 108 -15.68 6.31 -6.61
CA PRO A 108 -15.23 7.39 -7.51
C PRO A 108 -14.46 8.50 -6.81
N LEU A 109 -14.61 8.64 -5.49
CA LEU A 109 -14.00 9.72 -4.73
C LEU A 109 -12.55 9.35 -4.36
N GLU A 110 -11.61 9.54 -5.28
CA GLU A 110 -10.21 9.50 -4.98
C GLU A 110 -9.78 10.83 -4.34
N ARG A 111 -9.45 10.78 -3.06
CA ARG A 111 -8.93 11.93 -2.31
C ARG A 111 -7.44 11.78 -2.10
N SER A 112 -6.72 12.90 -2.18
CA SER A 112 -5.33 12.93 -1.73
C SER A 112 -5.30 12.73 -0.21
N LEU A 113 -4.23 12.12 0.31
CA LEU A 113 -4.06 11.93 1.76
C LEU A 113 -4.13 13.25 2.55
N ARG A 114 -3.79 14.39 1.92
CA ARG A 114 -3.88 15.74 2.50
C ARG A 114 -5.30 16.24 2.73
N GLN A 115 -6.25 15.69 1.98
CA GLN A 115 -7.66 16.07 2.09
C GLN A 115 -8.41 15.30 3.18
N ILE A 116 -7.74 14.35 3.85
CA ILE A 116 -8.30 13.63 4.99
C ILE A 116 -8.21 14.54 6.21
N ASN A 117 -9.34 15.03 6.67
CA ASN A 117 -9.46 15.96 7.78
C ASN A 117 -10.62 15.59 8.72
N ALA A 118 -10.92 16.42 9.70
CA ALA A 118 -12.01 16.19 10.65
C ALA A 118 -13.40 16.10 9.99
N GLU A 119 -13.61 16.75 8.85
CA GLU A 119 -14.89 16.71 8.13
C GLU A 119 -15.15 15.37 7.43
N THR A 120 -14.07 14.60 7.20
CA THR A 120 -14.17 13.28 6.57
C THR A 120 -14.45 12.14 7.54
N ILE A 121 -14.52 12.44 8.85
CA ILE A 121 -14.74 11.41 9.87
C ILE A 121 -16.11 10.75 9.67
N GLY A 122 -16.10 9.42 9.68
CA GLY A 122 -17.31 8.61 9.48
C GLY A 122 -17.67 8.36 8.03
N ASN A 123 -17.10 9.10 7.09
CA ASN A 123 -17.38 8.96 5.67
C ASN A 123 -16.49 7.88 5.04
N ILE A 124 -17.00 7.24 3.99
CA ILE A 124 -16.19 6.41 3.13
C ILE A 124 -15.33 7.27 2.21
N THR A 125 -14.11 6.84 1.96
CA THR A 125 -13.19 7.52 1.07
C THR A 125 -12.33 6.51 0.32
N SER A 126 -11.88 6.90 -0.87
CA SER A 126 -10.86 6.19 -1.62
C SER A 126 -9.60 7.05 -1.68
N VAL A 127 -8.47 6.46 -1.37
CA VAL A 127 -7.16 7.14 -1.38
C VAL A 127 -6.13 6.29 -2.08
N SER A 128 -5.32 6.91 -2.91
CA SER A 128 -4.14 6.30 -3.50
C SER A 128 -2.90 6.55 -2.64
N GLY A 129 -2.00 5.59 -2.61
CA GLY A 129 -0.76 5.74 -1.90
C GLY A 129 0.13 4.51 -1.96
N MET A 130 1.30 4.65 -1.35
CA MET A 130 2.28 3.59 -1.24
C MET A 130 2.34 3.08 0.19
N VAL A 131 2.31 1.76 0.36
CA VAL A 131 2.51 1.13 1.66
C VAL A 131 3.97 1.27 2.07
N VAL A 132 4.26 2.05 3.09
CA VAL A 132 5.63 2.22 3.60
C VAL A 132 5.92 1.35 4.81
N ARG A 133 4.90 1.01 5.60
CA ARG A 133 5.04 0.14 6.76
C ARG A 133 3.89 -0.85 6.85
N ALA A 134 4.20 -2.05 7.33
CA ALA A 134 3.21 -3.07 7.68
C ALA A 134 3.56 -3.68 9.05
N SER A 135 2.55 -3.85 9.90
CA SER A 135 2.73 -4.56 11.17
C SER A 135 2.68 -6.07 10.95
N GLU A 136 3.08 -6.82 11.97
CA GLU A 136 2.73 -8.24 12.06
C GLU A 136 1.22 -8.42 12.13
N VAL A 137 0.75 -9.57 11.67
CA VAL A 137 -0.64 -10.00 11.83
C VAL A 137 -0.85 -10.40 13.28
N LYS A 138 -1.86 -9.80 13.91
CA LYS A 138 -2.21 -10.09 15.31
C LYS A 138 -3.69 -10.45 15.45
N PRO A 139 -4.03 -11.40 16.33
CA PRO A 139 -5.42 -11.66 16.64
C PRO A 139 -6.02 -10.48 17.45
N LEU A 140 -7.07 -9.88 16.91
CA LEU A 140 -7.89 -8.88 17.59
C LEU A 140 -9.14 -9.56 18.14
N ALA A 141 -9.43 -9.32 19.41
CA ALA A 141 -10.62 -9.86 20.05
C ALA A 141 -11.89 -9.27 19.45
N LYS A 142 -12.80 -10.13 18.99
CA LYS A 142 -14.15 -9.76 18.52
C LYS A 142 -15.20 -10.03 19.59
N GLU A 143 -15.14 -11.19 20.23
CA GLU A 143 -15.99 -11.60 21.33
C GLU A 143 -15.10 -12.23 22.39
N LEU A 144 -15.10 -11.64 23.57
CA LEU A 144 -14.37 -12.17 24.72
C LEU A 144 -15.33 -12.89 25.65
N VAL A 145 -14.95 -14.07 26.07
CA VAL A 145 -15.69 -14.91 26.99
C VAL A 145 -14.97 -14.93 28.33
N PHE A 146 -15.67 -14.50 29.35
CA PHE A 146 -15.18 -14.47 30.72
C PHE A 146 -15.96 -15.44 31.60
N ALA A 147 -15.31 -16.10 32.54
CA ALA A 147 -15.93 -16.90 33.56
C ALA A 147 -15.70 -16.26 34.93
N CYS A 148 -16.72 -16.17 35.75
CA CYS A 148 -16.58 -15.79 37.15
C CYS A 148 -16.18 -17.01 38.02
N PRO A 149 -15.79 -16.83 39.29
CA PRO A 149 -15.45 -17.96 40.20
C PRO A 149 -16.57 -19.01 40.39
N ASP A 150 -17.81 -18.59 40.17
CA ASP A 150 -18.99 -19.47 40.21
C ASP A 150 -19.31 -20.09 38.83
N GLU A 151 -18.35 -20.11 37.90
CA GLU A 151 -18.43 -20.67 36.54
C GLU A 151 -19.53 -20.08 35.63
N HIS A 152 -20.12 -18.96 35.98
CA HIS A 152 -21.03 -18.26 35.07
C HIS A 152 -20.25 -17.61 33.91
N ILE A 153 -20.77 -17.76 32.71
CA ILE A 153 -20.13 -17.28 31.48
C ILE A 153 -20.75 -15.93 31.07
N THR A 154 -19.89 -14.90 30.97
CA THR A 154 -20.25 -13.60 30.46
C THR A 154 -19.54 -13.38 29.10
N LYS A 155 -20.31 -13.05 28.07
CA LYS A 155 -19.79 -12.77 26.71
C LYS A 155 -19.85 -11.28 26.43
N ILE A 156 -18.69 -10.70 26.09
CA ILE A 156 -18.61 -9.29 25.71
C ILE A 156 -18.16 -9.16 24.27
N ILE A 157 -19.04 -8.58 23.45
CA ILE A 157 -18.71 -8.23 22.07
C ILE A 157 -17.81 -6.99 22.11
N GLN A 158 -16.62 -7.10 21.56
CA GLN A 158 -15.70 -5.98 21.39
C GLN A 158 -16.18 -5.13 20.22
N LEU A 159 -16.84 -4.02 20.55
CA LEU A 159 -17.23 -3.02 19.55
C LEU A 159 -15.98 -2.27 19.11
N LYS A 160 -16.00 -1.54 18.07
CA LYS A 160 -14.94 -0.75 17.44
C LYS A 160 -13.82 -0.26 18.38
N GLY A 161 -12.56 -0.57 18.08
CA GLY A 161 -11.36 -0.14 18.80
C GLY A 161 -10.38 -1.27 19.10
N MET A 162 -9.25 -0.93 19.72
CA MET A 162 -8.22 -1.90 20.15
C MET A 162 -8.29 -2.22 21.64
N ASP A 163 -9.03 -1.44 22.42
CA ASP A 163 -9.14 -1.64 23.86
C ASP A 163 -10.18 -2.71 24.17
N ALA A 164 -9.76 -3.75 24.88
CA ALA A 164 -10.65 -4.82 25.33
C ALA A 164 -11.55 -4.33 26.47
N LYS A 165 -12.86 -4.50 26.32
CA LYS A 165 -13.81 -4.29 27.41
C LYS A 165 -13.84 -5.51 28.30
N ILE A 166 -13.77 -5.29 29.61
CA ILE A 166 -13.84 -6.32 30.66
C ILE A 166 -15.16 -6.14 31.40
N PRO A 167 -15.86 -7.22 31.77
CA PRO A 167 -17.09 -7.12 32.58
C PRO A 167 -16.78 -6.53 33.96
N VAL A 168 -17.68 -5.71 34.46
CA VAL A 168 -17.57 -5.10 35.79
C VAL A 168 -18.32 -5.94 36.85
N ILE A 169 -19.39 -6.56 36.43
CA ILE A 169 -20.26 -7.40 37.29
C ILE A 169 -20.75 -8.59 36.45
N CYS A 170 -20.97 -9.75 37.09
CA CYS A 170 -21.50 -10.93 36.44
C CYS A 170 -22.92 -10.69 35.88
N ASP A 171 -23.19 -11.20 34.69
CA ASP A 171 -24.50 -11.07 34.01
C ASP A 171 -25.61 -11.86 34.71
N ASN A 172 -25.26 -12.81 35.59
CA ASN A 172 -26.22 -13.53 36.36
C ASN A 172 -26.71 -12.66 37.54
N PRO A 173 -28.02 -12.35 37.63
CA PRO A 173 -28.57 -11.46 38.65
C PRO A 173 -28.35 -11.93 40.10
N SER A 174 -28.18 -13.25 40.29
CA SER A 174 -27.93 -13.85 41.59
C SER A 174 -26.46 -13.85 41.99
N CYS A 175 -25.56 -13.56 41.06
CA CYS A 175 -24.11 -13.54 41.26
C CYS A 175 -23.62 -12.09 41.35
N LYS A 176 -22.89 -11.73 42.39
CA LYS A 176 -22.32 -10.40 42.60
C LYS A 176 -20.80 -10.37 42.39
N GLN A 177 -20.26 -11.41 41.77
CA GLN A 177 -18.81 -11.53 41.55
C GLN A 177 -18.33 -10.44 40.61
N ARG A 178 -17.13 -9.93 40.84
CA ARG A 178 -16.44 -8.90 40.06
C ARG A 178 -15.11 -9.39 39.51
N ASP A 179 -14.67 -10.59 39.92
CA ASP A 179 -13.45 -11.19 39.42
C ASP A 179 -13.80 -12.08 38.23
N PHE A 180 -13.05 -11.93 37.16
CA PHE A 180 -13.31 -12.64 35.92
C PHE A 180 -12.02 -13.23 35.36
N GLU A 181 -12.08 -14.47 34.96
CA GLU A 181 -11.04 -15.16 34.24
C GLU A 181 -11.40 -15.17 32.73
N LEU A 182 -10.47 -14.69 31.88
CA LEU A 182 -10.66 -14.78 30.43
C LEU A 182 -10.52 -16.25 30.00
N LYS A 183 -11.47 -16.71 29.16
CA LYS A 183 -11.42 -18.04 28.51
C LYS A 183 -11.07 -17.87 27.02
N PRO A 184 -9.77 -17.90 26.66
CA PRO A 184 -9.33 -17.63 25.27
C PRO A 184 -9.89 -18.64 24.28
N GLU A 185 -10.02 -19.92 24.66
CA GLU A 185 -10.51 -21.01 23.83
C GLU A 185 -11.99 -20.84 23.40
N ALA A 186 -12.79 -20.20 24.26
CA ALA A 186 -14.20 -19.91 23.98
C ALA A 186 -14.39 -18.54 23.31
N SER A 187 -13.37 -17.70 23.30
CA SER A 187 -13.37 -16.36 22.74
C SER A 187 -13.16 -16.38 21.22
N LYS A 188 -13.66 -15.35 20.52
CA LYS A 188 -13.48 -15.23 19.06
C LYS A 188 -12.51 -14.12 18.75
N PHE A 189 -11.57 -14.43 17.89
CA PHE A 189 -10.55 -13.50 17.39
C PHE A 189 -10.65 -13.36 15.87
N ILE A 190 -10.22 -12.24 15.37
CA ILE A 190 -10.08 -11.95 13.93
C ILE A 190 -8.66 -11.48 13.65
N ASP A 191 -8.14 -11.79 12.48
CA ASP A 191 -6.85 -11.29 12.06
C ASP A 191 -6.91 -9.78 11.84
N PHE A 192 -5.86 -9.11 12.29
CA PHE A 192 -5.74 -7.66 12.31
C PHE A 192 -4.32 -7.25 11.93
N GLN A 193 -4.20 -6.23 11.11
CA GLN A 193 -2.93 -5.66 10.70
C GLN A 193 -3.05 -4.15 10.53
N ILE A 194 -1.98 -3.41 10.84
CA ILE A 194 -1.86 -1.98 10.60
C ILE A 194 -0.90 -1.76 9.44
N LEU A 195 -1.33 -0.99 8.47
CA LEU A 195 -0.48 -0.47 7.39
C LEU A 195 -0.29 1.02 7.57
N ARG A 196 0.86 1.55 7.12
CA ARG A 196 1.06 2.98 6.93
C ARG A 196 1.13 3.29 5.46
N LEU A 197 0.18 4.08 5.00
CA LEU A 197 0.06 4.54 3.63
C LEU A 197 0.64 5.95 3.53
N GLN A 198 1.51 6.19 2.55
CA GLN A 198 2.15 7.47 2.26
C GLN A 198 1.74 7.95 0.87
N GLU A 199 1.72 9.25 0.66
CA GLU A 199 1.52 9.85 -0.67
C GLU A 199 2.52 9.30 -1.68
N LEU A 200 2.06 9.12 -2.91
CA LEU A 200 2.93 8.69 -4.00
C LEU A 200 3.96 9.79 -4.28
N PRO A 201 5.23 9.44 -4.54
CA PRO A 201 6.27 10.41 -4.83
C PRO A 201 5.95 11.33 -6.01
N GLU A 202 5.17 10.83 -6.98
CA GLU A 202 4.76 11.56 -8.17
C GLU A 202 3.75 12.68 -7.86
N ASP A 203 2.94 12.51 -6.81
CA ASP A 203 1.90 13.45 -6.40
C ASP A 203 2.44 14.54 -5.47
N LEU A 204 3.72 14.43 -5.07
CA LEU A 204 4.33 15.36 -4.12
C LEU A 204 4.76 16.68 -4.78
N PRO A 205 4.27 17.83 -4.31
CA PRO A 205 4.80 19.11 -4.72
C PRO A 205 6.28 19.25 -4.30
N PRO A 206 7.12 19.88 -5.13
CA PRO A 206 8.54 20.05 -4.82
C PRO A 206 8.77 20.72 -3.44
N GLY A 207 9.64 20.11 -2.63
CA GLY A 207 10.03 20.64 -1.31
C GLY A 207 9.04 20.40 -0.17
N GLN A 208 7.96 19.67 -0.39
CA GLN A 208 7.03 19.30 0.67
C GLN A 208 7.32 17.90 1.22
N LEU A 209 7.06 17.71 2.53
CA LEU A 209 7.11 16.41 3.16
C LEU A 209 5.86 15.60 2.78
N PRO A 210 6.00 14.27 2.54
CA PRO A 210 4.87 13.41 2.27
C PRO A 210 3.96 13.29 3.51
N HIS A 211 2.66 13.31 3.27
CA HIS A 211 1.67 12.96 4.28
C HIS A 211 1.52 11.44 4.37
N TYR A 212 1.13 10.96 5.53
CA TYR A 212 0.83 9.56 5.76
C TYR A 212 -0.41 9.38 6.61
N VAL A 213 -1.07 8.24 6.45
CA VAL A 213 -2.21 7.82 7.26
C VAL A 213 -2.02 6.37 7.70
N ASP A 214 -2.41 6.08 8.93
CA ASP A 214 -2.44 4.70 9.42
C ASP A 214 -3.77 4.06 9.00
N VAL A 215 -3.66 2.85 8.46
CA VAL A 215 -4.78 2.05 7.93
C VAL A 215 -4.91 0.79 8.74
N THR A 216 -6.11 0.47 9.17
CA THR A 216 -6.41 -0.81 9.80
C THR A 216 -7.07 -1.74 8.81
N ILE A 217 -6.51 -2.91 8.65
CA ILE A 217 -7.07 -3.98 7.83
C ILE A 217 -7.37 -5.20 8.69
N ARG A 218 -8.42 -5.93 8.32
CA ARG A 218 -8.96 -7.03 9.09
C ARG A 218 -9.26 -8.23 8.22
N GLN A 219 -9.16 -9.43 8.83
CA GLN A 219 -9.53 -10.72 8.24
C GLN A 219 -8.84 -10.98 6.89
N ASP A 220 -9.61 -11.16 5.82
CA ASP A 220 -9.19 -11.54 4.49
C ASP A 220 -8.41 -10.47 3.71
N LEU A 221 -8.35 -9.22 4.21
CA LEU A 221 -7.47 -8.17 3.67
C LEU A 221 -6.04 -8.25 4.24
N VAL A 222 -5.88 -8.95 5.36
CA VAL A 222 -4.60 -9.06 6.06
C VAL A 222 -3.58 -9.82 5.21
N ASP A 223 -2.32 -9.38 5.24
CA ASP A 223 -1.18 -9.94 4.49
C ASP A 223 -1.33 -9.89 2.95
N ASN A 224 -2.30 -9.14 2.44
CA ASN A 224 -2.46 -8.96 1.00
C ASN A 224 -1.50 -7.93 0.41
N SER A 225 -1.10 -6.92 1.18
CA SER A 225 -0.21 -5.85 0.74
C SER A 225 1.09 -5.83 1.55
N ARG A 226 2.18 -5.48 0.87
CA ARG A 226 3.54 -5.43 1.43
C ARG A 226 4.10 -4.01 1.34
N PRO A 227 5.07 -3.66 2.20
CA PRO A 227 5.82 -2.42 2.02
C PRO A 227 6.42 -2.33 0.62
N GLY A 228 6.22 -1.18 -0.05
CA GLY A 228 6.55 -0.96 -1.45
C GLY A 228 5.38 -1.09 -2.43
N ASP A 229 4.28 -1.73 -2.03
CA ASP A 229 3.10 -1.86 -2.89
C ASP A 229 2.38 -0.51 -3.03
N ARG A 230 1.92 -0.23 -4.24
CA ARG A 230 1.09 0.93 -4.57
C ARG A 230 -0.35 0.49 -4.66
N ILE A 231 -1.19 1.09 -3.84
CA ILE A 231 -2.57 0.66 -3.68
C ILE A 231 -3.55 1.83 -3.73
N ILE A 232 -4.77 1.52 -4.14
CA ILE A 232 -5.95 2.33 -3.85
C ILE A 232 -6.66 1.64 -2.72
N LEU A 233 -6.84 2.36 -1.64
CA LEU A 233 -7.54 1.91 -0.47
C LEU A 233 -8.91 2.57 -0.41
N THR A 234 -9.97 1.79 -0.43
CA THR A 234 -11.31 2.25 -0.09
C THR A 234 -11.60 1.89 1.36
N GLY A 235 -12.04 2.85 2.16
CA GLY A 235 -12.30 2.62 3.57
C GLY A 235 -13.03 3.76 4.26
N VAL A 236 -13.36 3.58 5.53
CA VAL A 236 -14.07 4.58 6.34
C VAL A 236 -13.08 5.29 7.25
N VAL A 237 -13.14 6.62 7.26
CA VAL A 237 -12.27 7.44 8.13
C VAL A 237 -12.75 7.34 9.57
N ARG A 238 -11.84 6.98 10.48
CA ARG A 238 -12.08 6.82 11.91
C ARG A 238 -11.13 7.69 12.71
N VAL A 239 -11.47 7.88 13.97
CA VAL A 239 -10.61 8.55 14.95
C VAL A 239 -10.17 7.59 16.02
N GLU A 240 -8.93 7.71 16.42
CA GLU A 240 -8.35 7.00 17.56
C GLU A 240 -7.73 8.00 18.51
N GLN A 241 -7.96 7.81 19.81
CA GLN A 241 -7.37 8.68 20.82
C GLN A 241 -5.86 8.52 20.87
N GLU A 242 -5.13 9.61 20.79
CA GLU A 242 -3.66 9.57 20.90
C GLU A 242 -3.26 9.43 22.36
N SER A 243 -2.51 8.36 22.67
CA SER A 243 -1.94 8.15 23.99
C SER A 243 -0.70 9.03 24.12
N ILE A 244 -0.76 10.05 24.98
CA ILE A 244 0.39 10.90 25.31
C ILE A 244 1.04 10.35 26.55
N ALA A 245 2.36 10.14 26.51
CA ALA A 245 3.14 9.70 27.66
C ALA A 245 2.96 10.66 28.84
N GLY A 246 2.53 10.16 29.99
CA GLY A 246 2.29 10.95 31.22
C GLY A 246 0.86 11.49 31.39
N VAL A 247 -0.02 11.32 30.40
CA VAL A 247 -1.45 11.67 30.53
C VAL A 247 -2.27 10.39 30.70
N GLN A 248 -3.12 10.34 31.74
CA GLN A 248 -4.01 9.21 31.93
C GLN A 248 -4.97 9.06 30.73
N ARG A 249 -5.24 7.82 30.32
CA ARG A 249 -6.22 7.50 29.26
C ARG A 249 -7.56 8.18 29.58
N GLY A 250 -8.11 8.90 28.59
CA GLY A 250 -9.39 9.61 28.73
C GLY A 250 -9.30 11.13 28.95
N HIS A 251 -8.11 11.69 29.16
CA HIS A 251 -7.93 13.14 29.42
C HIS A 251 -7.26 13.90 28.26
N SER A 252 -6.77 13.19 27.21
CA SER A 252 -6.25 13.84 26.02
C SER A 252 -7.38 14.14 25.03
N GLY A 253 -7.50 15.41 24.64
CA GLY A 253 -8.41 15.84 23.55
C GLY A 253 -7.81 15.66 22.15
N LEU A 254 -6.62 15.07 22.04
CA LEU A 254 -5.98 14.83 20.74
C LEU A 254 -6.36 13.46 20.17
N TYR A 255 -6.78 13.48 18.93
CA TYR A 255 -7.16 12.30 18.17
C TYR A 255 -6.34 12.21 16.90
N ARG A 256 -6.04 10.98 16.49
CA ARG A 256 -5.40 10.68 15.21
C ARG A 256 -6.43 10.14 14.25
N LEU A 257 -6.37 10.59 13.00
CA LEU A 257 -7.17 10.03 11.93
C LEU A 257 -6.57 8.71 11.46
N ARG A 258 -7.44 7.75 11.16
CA ARG A 258 -7.12 6.42 10.66
C ARG A 258 -8.17 6.02 9.64
N ILE A 259 -7.80 5.20 8.68
CA ILE A 259 -8.76 4.61 7.73
C ILE A 259 -8.99 3.15 8.12
N GLU A 260 -10.25 2.76 8.30
CA GLU A 260 -10.64 1.36 8.39
C GLU A 260 -10.86 0.83 6.98
N GLY A 261 -9.93 0.01 6.48
CA GLY A 261 -9.93 -0.48 5.10
C GLY A 261 -11.08 -1.45 4.84
N ASN A 262 -11.77 -1.22 3.73
CA ASN A 262 -12.82 -2.08 3.21
C ASN A 262 -12.38 -2.85 1.96
N ASN A 263 -11.66 -2.18 1.04
CA ASN A 263 -11.15 -2.79 -0.18
C ASN A 263 -9.76 -2.27 -0.52
N ILE A 264 -8.92 -3.12 -1.11
CA ILE A 264 -7.57 -2.79 -1.58
C ILE A 264 -7.49 -3.18 -3.05
N GLU A 265 -7.13 -2.22 -3.90
CA GLU A 265 -6.86 -2.42 -5.31
C GLU A 265 -5.38 -2.07 -5.58
N PHE A 266 -4.68 -2.89 -6.36
CA PHE A 266 -3.28 -2.65 -6.68
C PHE A 266 -3.16 -1.80 -7.95
N LEU A 267 -2.39 -0.72 -7.88
CA LEU A 267 -2.12 0.17 -9.01
C LEU A 267 -1.20 -0.47 -10.07
N SER A 268 -0.35 -1.40 -9.65
CA SER A 268 0.54 -2.14 -10.55
C SER A 268 1.10 -3.38 -9.86
N GLY A 269 1.29 -4.48 -10.59
CA GLY A 269 1.91 -5.70 -10.09
C GLY A 269 0.91 -6.80 -9.72
N ARG A 270 1.12 -7.46 -8.58
CA ARG A 270 0.33 -8.61 -8.10
C ARG A 270 -1.16 -8.31 -8.04
N GLY A 271 -1.96 -9.09 -8.77
CA GLY A 271 -3.42 -9.11 -8.63
C GLY A 271 -4.18 -7.97 -9.29
N SER A 272 -3.51 -7.12 -10.07
CA SER A 272 -4.21 -6.13 -10.90
C SER A 272 -5.09 -6.85 -11.93
N LYS A 273 -6.35 -7.12 -11.55
CA LYS A 273 -7.40 -7.59 -12.48
C LYS A 273 -8.13 -6.43 -13.15
N THR A 274 -7.86 -5.23 -12.71
CA THR A 274 -8.42 -4.00 -13.28
C THR A 274 -7.32 -3.22 -13.95
N ASP A 275 -7.42 -3.04 -15.26
CA ASP A 275 -6.66 -2.09 -16.07
C ASP A 275 -6.95 -0.64 -15.68
N ARG A 276 -7.14 -0.35 -14.39
CA ARG A 276 -7.21 1.02 -13.93
C ARG A 276 -5.82 1.62 -14.01
N LYS A 277 -5.60 2.31 -15.08
CA LYS A 277 -4.48 3.21 -15.35
C LYS A 277 -4.53 4.46 -14.45
N ILE A 278 -4.52 4.28 -13.12
CA ILE A 278 -4.39 5.40 -12.21
C ILE A 278 -2.90 5.75 -12.17
N GLY A 279 -2.58 7.00 -12.53
CA GLY A 279 -1.20 7.50 -12.65
C GLY A 279 -0.54 7.35 -14.02
N ARG A 280 -1.21 6.74 -14.99
CA ARG A 280 -1.00 7.08 -16.40
C ARG A 280 -2.08 8.07 -16.77
N GLU A 281 -1.72 9.31 -17.08
CA GLU A 281 -2.55 10.17 -17.91
C GLU A 281 -3.07 9.28 -19.02
N GLU A 282 -4.39 9.14 -19.14
CA GLU A 282 -4.95 8.40 -20.27
C GLU A 282 -4.45 9.10 -21.52
N ILE A 283 -3.55 8.41 -22.24
CA ILE A 283 -3.02 8.93 -23.49
C ILE A 283 -4.23 9.17 -24.39
N SER A 284 -4.55 10.43 -24.63
CA SER A 284 -5.67 10.77 -25.50
C SER A 284 -5.44 10.18 -26.90
N PRO A 285 -6.50 9.85 -27.64
CA PRO A 285 -6.35 9.33 -29.01
C PRO A 285 -5.52 10.24 -29.92
N GLU A 286 -5.49 11.54 -29.62
CA GLU A 286 -4.66 12.52 -30.33
C GLU A 286 -3.19 12.41 -29.94
N GLU A 287 -2.87 12.24 -28.68
CA GLU A 287 -1.51 12.00 -28.20
C GLU A 287 -0.96 10.67 -28.70
N GLU A 288 -1.78 9.62 -28.72
CA GLU A 288 -1.39 8.32 -29.29
C GLU A 288 -1.00 8.47 -30.77
N LYS A 289 -1.77 9.23 -31.55
CA LYS A 289 -1.42 9.54 -32.94
C LYS A 289 -0.12 10.31 -33.05
N ARG A 290 0.13 11.30 -32.16
CA ARG A 290 1.39 12.08 -32.14
C ARG A 290 2.57 11.19 -31.79
N ILE A 291 2.45 10.30 -30.78
CA ILE A 291 3.50 9.37 -30.40
C ILE A 291 3.82 8.42 -31.55
N LYS A 292 2.81 7.87 -32.23
CA LYS A 292 2.99 7.00 -33.38
C LYS A 292 3.67 7.74 -34.56
N ALA A 293 3.31 8.99 -34.81
CA ALA A 293 3.94 9.81 -35.82
C ALA A 293 5.41 10.10 -35.49
N LEU A 294 5.72 10.43 -34.23
CA LEU A 294 7.09 10.62 -33.74
C LEU A 294 7.93 9.35 -33.88
N SER A 295 7.36 8.18 -33.54
CA SER A 295 8.08 6.90 -33.63
C SER A 295 8.51 6.50 -35.06
N GLN A 296 7.87 7.06 -36.07
CA GLN A 296 8.18 6.83 -37.50
C GLN A 296 9.25 7.77 -38.03
N SER A 297 9.66 8.80 -37.29
CA SER A 297 10.68 9.73 -37.76
C SER A 297 12.07 9.09 -37.60
N SER A 298 12.94 9.31 -38.60
CA SER A 298 14.30 8.75 -38.64
C SER A 298 15.23 9.31 -37.55
N ASP A 299 14.91 10.47 -37.00
CA ASP A 299 15.72 11.23 -36.04
C ASP A 299 15.18 11.10 -34.58
N VAL A 300 14.17 10.24 -34.36
CA VAL A 300 13.52 10.08 -33.03
C VAL A 300 14.52 9.78 -31.91
N TYR A 301 15.49 8.95 -32.19
CA TYR A 301 16.48 8.53 -31.21
C TYR A 301 17.36 9.70 -30.75
N GLN A 302 17.88 10.48 -31.68
CA GLN A 302 18.69 11.67 -31.37
C GLN A 302 17.86 12.73 -30.64
N ARG A 303 16.61 12.96 -31.05
CA ARG A 303 15.69 13.87 -30.37
C ARG A 303 15.37 13.48 -28.95
N LEU A 304 15.25 12.18 -28.65
CA LEU A 304 15.08 11.68 -27.29
C LEU A 304 16.31 12.00 -26.43
N ILE A 305 17.54 11.77 -26.96
CA ILE A 305 18.78 12.08 -26.26
C ILE A 305 18.87 13.58 -25.97
N ASP A 306 18.57 14.41 -26.94
CA ASP A 306 18.64 15.87 -26.81
C ASP A 306 17.56 16.43 -25.87
N SER A 307 16.40 15.77 -25.77
CA SER A 307 15.31 16.15 -24.89
C SER A 307 15.59 15.81 -23.41
N PHE A 308 16.52 14.89 -23.17
CA PHE A 308 16.92 14.55 -21.79
C PHE A 308 17.76 15.66 -21.17
N ALA A 309 17.32 16.24 -20.05
CA ALA A 309 17.97 17.34 -19.37
C ALA A 309 18.46 18.44 -20.33
N PRO A 310 17.57 19.15 -21.02
CA PRO A 310 17.95 20.08 -22.11
C PRO A 310 18.80 21.27 -21.63
N HIS A 311 18.76 21.58 -20.33
CA HIS A 311 19.59 22.59 -19.68
C HIS A 311 21.06 22.18 -19.53
N ILE A 312 21.39 20.88 -19.71
CA ILE A 312 22.75 20.37 -19.70
C ILE A 312 23.20 20.14 -21.14
N GLN A 313 24.20 20.89 -21.56
CA GLN A 313 24.76 20.78 -22.92
C GLN A 313 25.87 19.73 -23.00
N GLY A 314 25.94 19.01 -24.13
CA GLY A 314 26.91 17.94 -24.33
C GLY A 314 26.54 16.63 -23.59
N GLN A 315 27.55 15.78 -23.39
CA GLN A 315 27.45 14.48 -22.67
C GLN A 315 26.40 13.52 -23.28
N SER A 316 26.29 13.49 -24.63
CA SER A 316 25.30 12.69 -25.35
C SER A 316 25.34 11.19 -24.96
N LEU A 317 26.54 10.63 -24.82
CA LEU A 317 26.71 9.22 -24.41
C LEU A 317 26.15 8.93 -23.00
N ILE A 318 26.33 9.85 -22.06
CA ILE A 318 25.78 9.69 -20.70
C ILE A 318 24.26 9.82 -20.74
N LYS A 319 23.74 10.79 -21.50
CA LYS A 319 22.29 10.96 -21.68
C LYS A 319 21.65 9.73 -22.33
N GLU A 320 22.30 9.16 -23.32
CA GLU A 320 21.91 7.92 -23.98
C GLU A 320 21.88 6.73 -22.99
N ALA A 321 22.94 6.56 -22.22
CA ALA A 321 23.01 5.52 -21.21
C ALA A 321 21.90 5.63 -20.14
N ILE A 322 21.58 6.86 -19.70
CA ILE A 322 20.52 7.10 -18.75
C ILE A 322 19.13 6.84 -19.37
N LEU A 323 18.93 7.18 -20.64
CA LEU A 323 17.68 6.83 -21.34
C LEU A 323 17.48 5.32 -21.44
N LEU A 324 18.54 4.58 -21.79
CA LEU A 324 18.51 3.12 -21.84
C LEU A 324 18.24 2.51 -20.46
N LEU A 325 18.81 3.11 -19.41
CA LEU A 325 18.54 2.70 -18.02
C LEU A 325 17.05 2.91 -17.64
N ILE A 326 16.44 4.03 -18.03
CA ILE A 326 15.02 4.30 -17.76
C ILE A 326 14.11 3.31 -18.51
N VAL A 327 14.43 2.98 -19.74
CA VAL A 327 13.66 2.03 -20.56
C VAL A 327 13.86 0.61 -20.03
N GLY A 328 15.09 0.27 -19.67
CA GLY A 328 15.45 -1.07 -19.17
C GLY A 328 15.11 -2.18 -20.17
N SER A 329 15.06 -3.40 -19.65
CA SER A 329 14.67 -4.61 -20.39
C SER A 329 13.77 -5.50 -19.53
N ASN A 330 13.02 -6.39 -20.16
CA ASN A 330 12.26 -7.40 -19.43
C ASN A 330 13.21 -8.49 -18.85
N GLN A 331 12.93 -8.91 -17.63
CA GLN A 331 13.61 -10.07 -17.03
C GLN A 331 13.37 -11.30 -17.90
N ARG A 332 14.44 -12.02 -18.24
CA ARG A 332 14.38 -13.27 -19.02
C ARG A 332 14.58 -14.47 -18.09
N VAL A 333 13.70 -15.45 -18.22
CA VAL A 333 13.81 -16.72 -17.52
C VAL A 333 14.37 -17.71 -18.54
N LEU A 334 15.52 -18.30 -18.26
CA LEU A 334 16.14 -19.32 -19.09
C LEU A 334 15.47 -20.68 -18.88
N GLY A 335 15.71 -21.62 -19.79
CA GLY A 335 15.12 -22.96 -19.75
C GLY A 335 15.53 -23.80 -18.52
N ASP A 336 16.62 -23.47 -17.86
CA ASP A 336 17.10 -24.05 -16.60
C ASP A 336 16.49 -23.41 -15.34
N GLY A 337 15.59 -22.44 -15.52
CA GLY A 337 14.94 -21.68 -14.43
C GLY A 337 15.76 -20.51 -13.91
N SER A 338 16.99 -20.30 -14.41
CA SER A 338 17.79 -19.12 -14.04
C SER A 338 17.16 -17.85 -14.61
N LYS A 339 17.31 -16.73 -13.88
CA LYS A 339 16.73 -15.44 -14.24
C LYS A 339 17.85 -14.46 -14.59
N ILE A 340 17.76 -13.87 -15.78
CA ILE A 340 18.62 -12.75 -16.16
C ILE A 340 17.85 -11.47 -15.88
N ARG A 341 18.46 -10.56 -15.11
CA ARG A 341 17.88 -9.25 -14.81
C ARG A 341 17.75 -8.39 -16.08
N GLY A 342 16.72 -7.56 -16.14
CA GLY A 342 16.55 -6.57 -17.20
C GLY A 342 16.94 -5.17 -16.79
N ASP A 343 17.19 -4.94 -15.50
CA ASP A 343 17.56 -3.65 -14.93
C ASP A 343 19.02 -3.32 -15.26
N ILE A 344 19.26 -2.07 -15.64
CA ILE A 344 20.59 -1.54 -15.98
C ILE A 344 21.06 -0.64 -14.86
N ASN A 345 22.30 -0.82 -14.38
CA ASN A 345 22.90 0.03 -13.36
C ASN A 345 24.01 0.89 -13.98
N VAL A 346 23.94 2.20 -13.75
CA VAL A 346 24.88 3.18 -14.30
C VAL A 346 25.58 3.92 -13.18
N PHE A 347 26.91 4.08 -13.33
CA PHE A 347 27.72 4.80 -12.37
C PHE A 347 28.47 5.96 -13.03
N LEU A 348 28.27 7.16 -12.47
CA LEU A 348 28.90 8.40 -12.96
C LEU A 348 30.01 8.83 -11.99
N VAL A 349 31.24 8.89 -12.48
CA VAL A 349 32.41 9.36 -11.73
C VAL A 349 32.97 10.58 -12.42
N GLY A 350 33.20 11.66 -11.70
CA GLY A 350 33.80 12.85 -12.30
C GLY A 350 33.94 13.99 -11.31
N ASP A 351 34.61 15.02 -11.75
CA ASP A 351 34.95 16.20 -10.96
C ASP A 351 33.67 16.91 -10.44
N PRO A 352 33.76 17.63 -9.31
CA PRO A 352 32.67 18.50 -8.88
C PRO A 352 32.30 19.53 -9.96
N GLY A 353 31.01 19.83 -10.11
CA GLY A 353 30.53 20.81 -11.10
C GLY A 353 30.23 20.26 -12.50
N THR A 354 30.37 18.93 -12.72
CA THR A 354 30.07 18.29 -14.03
C THR A 354 28.58 17.95 -14.21
N ALA A 355 27.68 18.54 -13.44
CA ALA A 355 26.22 18.37 -13.50
C ALA A 355 25.69 16.97 -13.19
N LYS A 356 26.47 16.08 -12.55
CA LYS A 356 26.03 14.73 -12.17
C LYS A 356 24.75 14.73 -11.34
N SER A 357 24.71 15.51 -10.25
CA SER A 357 23.55 15.60 -9.37
C SER A 357 22.30 16.08 -10.07
N GLU A 358 22.42 17.02 -11.01
CA GLU A 358 21.29 17.52 -11.79
C GLU A 358 20.75 16.46 -12.76
N MET A 359 21.63 15.66 -13.38
CA MET A 359 21.20 14.51 -14.18
C MET A 359 20.45 13.47 -13.35
N LEU A 360 20.94 13.16 -12.14
CA LEU A 360 20.29 12.22 -11.21
C LEU A 360 18.89 12.71 -10.80
N LYS A 361 18.76 13.97 -10.42
CA LYS A 361 17.48 14.58 -10.03
C LYS A 361 16.50 14.59 -11.21
N PHE A 362 16.98 14.95 -12.39
CA PHE A 362 16.16 14.97 -13.60
C PHE A 362 15.68 13.55 -13.94
N CYS A 363 16.57 12.57 -13.88
CA CYS A 363 16.26 11.17 -14.11
C CYS A 363 15.20 10.64 -13.11
N ALA A 364 15.39 10.88 -11.82
CA ALA A 364 14.44 10.47 -10.79
C ALA A 364 13.04 11.10 -10.98
N ARG A 365 12.97 12.31 -11.53
CA ARG A 365 11.70 13.02 -11.80
C ARG A 365 10.92 12.45 -12.97
N ILE A 366 11.61 12.01 -14.05
CA ILE A 366 10.94 11.51 -15.26
C ILE A 366 10.77 9.99 -15.27
N ALA A 367 11.60 9.26 -14.50
CA ALA A 367 11.52 7.81 -14.44
C ALA A 367 10.24 7.35 -13.70
N PRO A 368 9.55 6.33 -14.19
CA PRO A 368 8.48 5.69 -13.43
C PRO A 368 9.03 5.21 -12.09
N ARG A 369 8.35 5.55 -10.98
CA ARG A 369 8.80 5.22 -9.61
C ARG A 369 10.25 5.67 -9.33
N GLY A 370 10.65 6.82 -9.87
CA GLY A 370 11.96 7.39 -9.67
C GLY A 370 12.09 7.94 -8.23
N LEU A 371 13.15 7.54 -7.54
CA LEU A 371 13.50 8.06 -6.21
C LEU A 371 14.90 8.66 -6.24
N TYR A 372 15.09 9.76 -5.53
CA TYR A 372 16.39 10.40 -5.36
C TYR A 372 16.80 10.35 -3.89
N THR A 373 18.01 9.91 -3.64
CA THR A 373 18.60 9.87 -2.30
C THR A 373 20.07 10.28 -2.32
N SER A 374 20.61 10.69 -1.17
CA SER A 374 22.03 11.00 -1.03
C SER A 374 22.71 9.91 -0.20
N GLY A 375 23.86 9.41 -0.66
CA GLY A 375 24.66 8.42 0.04
C GLY A 375 25.12 8.87 1.41
N ARG A 376 25.37 10.17 1.62
CA ARG A 376 25.75 10.73 2.93
C ARG A 376 24.63 10.67 3.96
N GLY A 377 23.39 10.85 3.54
CA GLY A 377 22.22 10.87 4.43
C GLY A 377 21.51 9.55 4.58
N SER A 378 21.88 8.56 3.77
CA SER A 378 21.24 7.24 3.75
C SER A 378 21.95 6.27 4.69
N THR A 379 21.15 5.42 5.34
CA THR A 379 21.64 4.27 6.13
C THR A 379 21.25 2.98 5.42
N ALA A 380 21.90 1.86 5.73
CA ALA A 380 21.53 0.54 5.20
C ALA A 380 20.03 0.28 5.36
N ALA A 381 19.50 0.58 6.53
CA ALA A 381 18.07 0.47 6.84
C ALA A 381 17.19 1.39 5.98
N GLY A 382 17.62 2.63 5.76
CA GLY A 382 16.91 3.59 4.90
C GLY A 382 17.00 3.27 3.41
N LEU A 383 18.00 2.52 2.99
CA LEU A 383 18.11 2.04 1.61
C LEU A 383 17.33 0.74 1.39
N THR A 384 17.42 -0.23 2.29
CA THR A 384 16.81 -1.55 2.12
C THR A 384 15.49 -1.65 2.86
N ALA A 385 15.50 -1.99 4.14
CA ALA A 385 14.34 -1.95 5.00
C ALA A 385 14.74 -1.98 6.48
N ALA A 386 13.83 -1.58 7.36
CA ALA A 386 14.03 -1.55 8.80
C ALA A 386 12.86 -2.17 9.55
N VAL A 387 13.13 -2.73 10.73
CA VAL A 387 12.09 -3.06 11.71
C VAL A 387 12.05 -1.93 12.73
N VAL A 388 10.92 -1.27 12.82
CA VAL A 388 10.69 -0.11 13.69
C VAL A 388 9.59 -0.44 14.68
N ARG A 389 9.73 -0.01 15.91
CA ARG A 389 8.68 -0.13 16.93
C ARG A 389 7.83 1.13 16.94
N ASP A 390 6.52 0.98 16.75
CA ASP A 390 5.60 2.11 16.83
C ASP A 390 5.36 2.55 18.28
N LYS A 391 4.74 3.72 18.49
CA LYS A 391 4.37 4.25 19.82
C LYS A 391 3.46 3.31 20.62
N THR A 392 2.68 2.48 19.93
CA THR A 392 1.83 1.44 20.52
C THR A 392 2.59 0.17 20.93
N GLY A 393 3.91 0.12 20.67
CA GLY A 393 4.76 -1.05 20.94
C GLY A 393 4.70 -2.14 19.88
N ILE A 394 3.93 -1.93 18.80
CA ILE A 394 3.82 -2.87 17.69
C ILE A 394 5.06 -2.75 16.79
N MET A 395 5.67 -3.91 16.47
CA MET A 395 6.77 -3.98 15.51
C MET A 395 6.22 -3.84 14.10
N MET A 396 6.84 -2.98 13.29
CA MET A 396 6.45 -2.71 11.91
C MET A 396 7.65 -2.80 10.99
N LEU A 397 7.45 -3.39 9.82
CA LEU A 397 8.45 -3.42 8.75
C LEU A 397 8.32 -2.14 7.93
N GLU A 398 9.40 -1.36 7.82
CA GLU A 398 9.49 -0.13 7.04
C GLU A 398 10.38 -0.36 5.81
N ALA A 399 9.84 -0.06 4.62
CA ALA A 399 10.59 -0.19 3.37
C ALA A 399 11.56 0.98 3.18
N GLY A 400 12.77 0.68 2.73
CA GLY A 400 13.76 1.68 2.33
C GLY A 400 13.67 2.06 0.85
N ALA A 401 14.51 3.00 0.43
CA ALA A 401 14.44 3.61 -0.90
C ALA A 401 14.47 2.60 -2.06
N VAL A 402 15.29 1.56 -1.98
CA VAL A 402 15.41 0.58 -3.07
C VAL A 402 14.19 -0.34 -3.15
N VAL A 403 13.58 -0.66 -2.01
CA VAL A 403 12.32 -1.44 -1.97
C VAL A 403 11.14 -0.59 -2.47
N LEU A 404 11.07 0.69 -2.07
CA LEU A 404 10.05 1.62 -2.54
C LEU A 404 10.15 1.89 -4.06
N GLY A 405 11.36 1.80 -4.60
CA GLY A 405 11.64 1.90 -6.04
C GLY A 405 11.50 0.59 -6.81
N ASP A 406 10.90 -0.47 -6.25
CA ASP A 406 10.73 -1.75 -6.97
C ASP A 406 10.08 -1.57 -8.34
N GLN A 407 10.67 -2.13 -9.38
CA GLN A 407 10.32 -1.93 -10.80
C GLN A 407 10.44 -0.47 -11.28
N GLY A 408 11.32 0.29 -10.68
CA GLY A 408 11.56 1.69 -11.01
C GLY A 408 13.05 2.02 -10.98
N LEU A 409 13.36 3.23 -10.51
CA LEU A 409 14.72 3.75 -10.51
C LEU A 409 15.06 4.41 -9.17
N VAL A 410 16.27 4.14 -8.68
CA VAL A 410 16.84 4.86 -7.54
C VAL A 410 18.10 5.58 -7.96
N SER A 411 18.07 6.91 -7.86
CA SER A 411 19.24 7.78 -8.07
C SER A 411 19.93 8.02 -6.74
N ILE A 412 21.21 7.65 -6.63
CA ILE A 412 22.01 7.80 -5.40
C ILE A 412 23.15 8.79 -5.68
N ASP A 413 23.06 9.97 -5.11
CA ASP A 413 24.13 10.95 -5.19
C ASP A 413 25.15 10.78 -4.06
N GLU A 414 26.35 11.34 -4.21
CA GLU A 414 27.42 11.24 -3.22
C GLU A 414 27.70 9.79 -2.76
N PHE A 415 27.70 8.87 -3.70
CA PHE A 415 27.89 7.43 -3.45
C PHE A 415 29.21 7.10 -2.74
N ASP A 416 30.25 7.92 -2.99
CA ASP A 416 31.55 7.84 -2.34
C ASP A 416 31.49 8.11 -0.82
N LYS A 417 30.45 8.82 -0.34
CA LYS A 417 30.27 9.18 1.07
C LYS A 417 29.49 8.14 1.89
N MET A 418 29.00 7.09 1.25
CA MET A 418 28.32 5.99 1.95
C MET A 418 29.28 5.24 2.88
N LYS A 419 28.76 4.81 4.02
CA LYS A 419 29.49 3.94 4.95
C LYS A 419 29.69 2.54 4.37
N PRO A 420 30.75 1.81 4.75
CA PRO A 420 30.98 0.46 4.26
C PRO A 420 29.83 -0.52 4.48
N GLU A 421 29.12 -0.40 5.61
CA GLU A 421 27.95 -1.23 5.95
C GLU A 421 26.78 -0.99 5.00
N ASP A 422 26.54 0.28 4.65
CA ASP A 422 25.46 0.70 3.74
C ASP A 422 25.73 0.22 2.31
N ARG A 423 27.01 0.24 1.90
CA ARG A 423 27.47 -0.29 0.59
C ARG A 423 27.27 -1.80 0.48
N SER A 424 27.52 -2.55 1.56
CA SER A 424 27.34 -4.00 1.57
C SER A 424 25.85 -4.38 1.40
N ALA A 425 24.95 -3.67 2.08
CA ALA A 425 23.51 -3.89 1.93
C ALA A 425 23.02 -3.60 0.49
N LEU A 426 23.52 -2.53 -0.12
CA LEU A 426 23.20 -2.18 -1.50
C LEU A 426 23.76 -3.22 -2.50
N HIS A 427 24.97 -3.74 -2.25
CA HIS A 427 25.58 -4.78 -3.07
C HIS A 427 24.68 -6.04 -3.12
N GLU A 428 24.17 -6.49 -1.95
CA GLU A 428 23.24 -7.62 -1.87
C GLU A 428 21.98 -7.38 -2.70
N VAL A 429 21.39 -6.21 -2.57
CA VAL A 429 20.17 -5.85 -3.31
C VAL A 429 20.44 -5.81 -4.82
N MET A 430 21.54 -5.22 -5.28
CA MET A 430 21.89 -5.17 -6.70
C MET A 430 22.10 -6.56 -7.31
N GLU A 431 22.55 -7.52 -6.50
CA GLU A 431 22.80 -8.90 -6.95
C GLU A 431 21.53 -9.74 -6.95
N GLN A 432 20.79 -9.72 -5.84
CA GLN A 432 19.65 -10.62 -5.61
C GLN A 432 18.31 -10.03 -6.02
N GLN A 433 18.25 -8.71 -6.28
CA GLN A 433 17.00 -7.97 -6.57
C GLN A 433 15.96 -8.13 -5.46
N SER A 434 16.44 -8.41 -4.25
CA SER A 434 15.62 -8.56 -3.04
C SER A 434 16.38 -8.06 -1.82
N ALA A 435 15.65 -7.56 -0.84
CA ALA A 435 16.17 -7.18 0.48
C ALA A 435 15.65 -8.16 1.52
N SER A 436 16.53 -8.89 2.18
CA SER A 436 16.19 -9.84 3.23
C SER A 436 16.43 -9.22 4.60
N ILE A 437 15.45 -9.34 5.49
CA ILE A 437 15.53 -8.85 6.87
C ILE A 437 15.19 -9.98 7.82
N ALA A 438 16.05 -10.15 8.83
CA ALA A 438 15.79 -11.02 9.97
C ALA A 438 16.12 -10.22 11.26
N LYS A 439 15.16 -9.45 11.76
CA LYS A 439 15.35 -8.58 12.93
C LYS A 439 14.06 -8.44 13.73
N GLY A 440 14.17 -8.41 15.06
CA GLY A 440 13.03 -8.15 15.95
C GLY A 440 11.91 -9.20 15.88
N GLY A 441 12.24 -10.46 15.51
CA GLY A 441 11.27 -11.53 15.32
C GLY A 441 10.61 -11.55 13.93
N ILE A 442 10.84 -10.53 13.10
CA ILE A 442 10.33 -10.47 11.72
C ILE A 442 11.40 -11.01 10.77
N VAL A 443 11.03 -12.02 9.98
CA VAL A 443 11.81 -12.52 8.84
C VAL A 443 11.01 -12.25 7.58
N ALA A 444 11.53 -11.38 6.72
CA ALA A 444 10.85 -11.00 5.49
C ALA A 444 11.84 -10.81 4.34
N THR A 445 11.43 -11.19 3.13
CA THR A 445 12.15 -10.87 1.90
C THR A 445 11.26 -9.96 1.05
N LEU A 446 11.77 -8.75 0.77
CA LEU A 446 11.10 -7.74 -0.01
C LEU A 446 11.71 -7.68 -1.42
N ASN A 447 10.89 -7.46 -2.43
CA ASN A 447 11.39 -7.26 -3.78
C ASN A 447 12.09 -5.89 -3.88
N ALA A 448 13.19 -5.84 -4.61
CA ALA A 448 13.97 -4.64 -4.84
C ALA A 448 14.59 -4.67 -6.26
N ARG A 449 13.74 -4.93 -7.25
CA ARG A 449 14.10 -4.96 -8.69
C ARG A 449 14.14 -3.54 -9.20
N THR A 450 15.27 -2.88 -9.01
CA THR A 450 15.42 -1.44 -9.22
C THR A 450 16.66 -1.18 -10.05
N SER A 451 16.54 -0.33 -11.07
CA SER A 451 17.69 0.25 -11.75
C SER A 451 18.37 1.28 -10.84
N ILE A 452 19.69 1.23 -10.76
CA ILE A 452 20.47 2.14 -9.91
C ILE A 452 21.28 3.09 -10.77
N LEU A 453 21.07 4.39 -10.58
CA LEU A 453 21.90 5.46 -11.14
C LEU A 453 22.68 6.12 -9.99
N ALA A 454 23.99 5.86 -9.91
CA ALA A 454 24.82 6.39 -8.83
C ALA A 454 25.82 7.44 -9.34
N ALA A 455 26.09 8.44 -8.52
CA ALA A 455 27.12 9.44 -8.80
C ALA A 455 28.12 9.54 -7.64
N ALA A 456 29.40 9.67 -7.98
CA ALA A 456 30.48 9.85 -7.04
C ALA A 456 31.46 10.95 -7.48
N ASN A 457 32.14 11.52 -6.50
CA ASN A 457 33.26 12.41 -6.75
C ASN A 457 34.57 11.63 -6.53
N PRO A 458 35.65 11.99 -7.25
CA PRO A 458 36.98 11.41 -7.04
C PRO A 458 37.49 11.69 -5.63
N MET A 459 38.22 10.75 -5.06
CA MET A 459 38.72 10.80 -3.69
C MET A 459 39.59 12.06 -3.41
N TYR A 460 40.34 12.50 -4.39
CA TYR A 460 41.23 13.64 -4.28
C TYR A 460 40.60 14.93 -4.87
N GLY A 461 39.28 14.93 -5.13
CA GLY A 461 38.54 16.07 -5.68
C GLY A 461 38.76 16.30 -7.19
N LYS A 462 39.68 15.58 -7.81
CA LYS A 462 39.93 15.59 -9.24
C LYS A 462 40.21 14.18 -9.75
N TYR A 463 39.66 13.81 -10.90
CA TYR A 463 39.87 12.51 -11.52
C TYR A 463 41.26 12.44 -12.13
N ASP A 464 42.02 11.39 -11.81
CA ASP A 464 43.35 11.12 -12.35
C ASP A 464 43.24 10.01 -13.41
N PRO A 465 43.42 10.33 -14.70
CA PRO A 465 43.34 9.33 -15.77
C PRO A 465 44.46 8.30 -15.78
N PHE A 466 45.54 8.53 -15.00
CA PHE A 466 46.66 7.59 -14.89
C PHE A 466 46.47 6.54 -13.77
N LYS A 467 45.44 6.71 -12.94
CA LYS A 467 45.05 5.78 -11.87
C LYS A 467 43.87 4.93 -12.26
N ASN A 468 43.79 3.74 -11.68
CA ASN A 468 42.62 2.89 -11.84
C ASN A 468 41.35 3.53 -11.24
N ILE A 469 40.18 3.11 -11.69
CA ILE A 469 38.88 3.60 -11.18
C ILE A 469 38.76 3.37 -9.66
N THR A 470 39.24 2.22 -9.16
CA THR A 470 39.25 1.87 -7.74
C THR A 470 40.08 2.83 -6.89
N GLU A 471 41.18 3.32 -7.41
CA GLU A 471 42.05 4.30 -6.73
C GLU A 471 41.43 5.71 -6.77
N ASN A 472 40.71 6.04 -7.84
CA ASN A 472 40.05 7.32 -7.96
C ASN A 472 38.82 7.46 -7.03
N VAL A 473 38.04 6.37 -6.80
CA VAL A 473 36.74 6.48 -6.11
C VAL A 473 36.71 5.79 -4.75
N ASN A 474 37.75 5.03 -4.37
CA ASN A 474 37.81 4.26 -3.11
C ASN A 474 36.57 3.39 -2.88
N LEU A 475 36.15 2.66 -3.92
CA LEU A 475 35.07 1.69 -3.84
C LEU A 475 35.59 0.27 -4.01
N PRO A 476 34.99 -0.71 -3.32
CA PRO A 476 35.41 -2.11 -3.47
C PRO A 476 35.06 -2.65 -4.86
N ILE A 477 35.94 -3.42 -5.45
CA ILE A 477 35.80 -4.02 -6.79
C ILE A 477 34.45 -4.79 -6.93
N PRO A 478 34.03 -5.62 -5.94
CA PRO A 478 32.76 -6.34 -6.06
C PRO A 478 31.54 -5.43 -6.29
N LEU A 479 31.53 -4.24 -5.72
CA LEU A 479 30.44 -3.27 -5.92
C LEU A 479 30.51 -2.61 -7.31
N LEU A 480 31.72 -2.29 -7.79
CA LEU A 480 31.89 -1.71 -9.13
C LEU A 480 31.46 -2.67 -10.23
N THR A 481 31.67 -3.98 -10.05
CA THR A 481 31.25 -5.00 -11.03
C THR A 481 29.73 -5.18 -11.12
N ARG A 482 28.95 -4.57 -10.23
CA ARG A 482 27.48 -4.56 -10.30
C ARG A 482 26.92 -3.44 -11.17
N PHE A 483 27.75 -2.48 -11.52
CA PHE A 483 27.38 -1.47 -12.50
C PHE A 483 27.68 -1.96 -13.92
N ASP A 484 26.70 -1.86 -14.79
CA ASP A 484 26.82 -2.29 -16.19
C ASP A 484 27.57 -1.27 -17.03
N LEU A 485 27.41 0.02 -16.71
CA LEU A 485 28.09 1.13 -17.37
C LEU A 485 28.72 2.06 -16.33
N ILE A 486 29.95 2.46 -16.59
CA ILE A 486 30.73 3.40 -15.74
C ILE A 486 31.28 4.51 -16.64
N PHE A 487 30.94 5.76 -16.34
CA PHE A 487 31.38 6.95 -17.07
C PHE A 487 32.23 7.85 -16.21
#